data_c94fcd7ae9122f71e473ba57d0e55208
#
_entry.id   c94fcd7ae9122f71e473ba57d0e55208
#
_cell.length_a   1.000
_cell.length_b   1.000
_cell.length_c   1.000
_cell.angle_alpha   90.00
_cell.angle_beta   90.00
_cell.angle_gamma   90.00
#
_symmetry.space_group_name_H-M   'P 1'
#
loop_
_entity.id
_entity.type
_entity.pdbx_description
1 polymer ?
#
loop_
_entity_poly.entity_id
_entity_poly.type
_entity_poly.pdbx_seq_one_letter_code
_entity_poly.pdbx_strand_id
1 'polypeptide(L)'
;MCIRDRPILLSEDKTTYINETTKNSLSNRPLKTPEVPKVGDPEWQKNPIDAFILSKLNDNGLKPNPPASRDELARRAYLNITGLAPTPEQVANFVADKSPDAWANLVNQLLDSPQYGEKWARHWLDVVRYAESNGFERDSNKPHIWRYRDWVIDAYNNDKPYDRFIMEQLAGDELDDMNHESMIATGFFRLMQWDDEPVDRCLLYTSDA
;
A
#
# COMPACT_ATOMS: atom_id res chain seq x y z
N MET A 1 27.83 -22.21 -21.85
CA MET A 1 28.08 -20.83 -22.33
C MET A 1 27.07 -19.95 -21.62
N CYS A 2 27.51 -19.28 -20.56
CA CYS A 2 26.62 -18.46 -19.70
C CYS A 2 26.09 -17.24 -20.51
N ILE A 3 24.86 -16.85 -20.23
CA ILE A 3 24.21 -15.64 -20.78
C ILE A 3 25.07 -14.37 -20.57
N ARG A 4 25.97 -14.41 -19.59
CA ARG A 4 26.90 -13.33 -19.23
C ARG A 4 27.95 -13.05 -20.32
N ASP A 5 28.25 -14.01 -21.20
CA ASP A 5 29.25 -13.87 -22.26
C ASP A 5 28.68 -13.30 -23.58
N ARG A 6 27.39 -13.04 -23.62
CA ARG A 6 26.81 -12.28 -24.73
C ARG A 6 26.87 -10.80 -24.36
N PRO A 7 27.58 -9.96 -25.12
CA PRO A 7 27.43 -8.53 -24.98
C PRO A 7 25.93 -8.25 -25.15
N ILE A 8 25.31 -7.65 -24.14
CA ILE A 8 23.98 -7.08 -24.29
C ILE A 8 24.18 -5.96 -25.33
N LEU A 9 23.96 -6.30 -26.58
CA LEU A 9 23.77 -5.32 -27.64
C LEU A 9 22.46 -4.63 -27.25
N LEU A 10 22.57 -3.58 -26.47
CA LEU A 10 21.54 -2.56 -26.38
C LEU A 10 21.45 -2.01 -27.80
N SER A 11 20.59 -2.59 -28.64
CA SER A 11 20.25 -1.97 -29.89
C SER A 11 19.68 -0.60 -29.54
N GLU A 12 20.24 0.44 -30.15
CA GLU A 12 19.77 1.82 -30.01
C GLU A 12 18.29 2.00 -30.37
N ASP A 13 17.65 0.96 -30.88
CA ASP A 13 16.25 0.92 -31.32
C ASP A 13 15.22 0.54 -30.25
N LYS A 14 15.59 0.36 -29.00
CA LYS A 14 14.60 0.08 -27.92
C LYS A 14 13.74 1.28 -27.52
N THR A 15 14.00 2.45 -28.05
CA THR A 15 13.15 3.64 -27.86
C THR A 15 11.82 3.59 -28.62
N THR A 16 11.62 2.64 -29.50
CA THR A 16 10.48 2.58 -30.44
C THR A 16 9.26 1.82 -29.95
N TYR A 17 9.29 1.21 -28.75
CA TYR A 17 8.13 0.48 -28.22
C TYR A 17 7.13 1.34 -27.45
N ILE A 18 7.38 2.63 -27.28
CA ILE A 18 6.41 3.56 -26.70
C ILE A 18 5.48 4.03 -27.83
N ASN A 19 4.44 3.26 -28.09
CA ASN A 19 3.39 3.66 -29.03
C ASN A 19 2.51 4.78 -28.45
N GLU A 20 1.64 5.36 -29.25
CA GLU A 20 0.73 6.43 -28.83
C GLU A 20 -0.19 5.99 -27.68
N THR A 21 -0.58 4.71 -27.62
CA THR A 21 -1.37 4.15 -26.53
C THR A 21 -0.56 4.15 -25.22
N THR A 22 0.72 3.78 -25.28
CA THR A 22 1.61 3.80 -24.11
C THR A 22 1.89 5.23 -23.64
N LYS A 23 2.14 6.18 -24.55
CA LYS A 23 2.31 7.60 -24.23
C LYS A 23 1.06 8.20 -23.57
N ASN A 24 -0.12 7.75 -24.01
CA ASN A 24 -1.40 8.22 -23.49
C ASN A 24 -1.89 7.44 -22.26
N SER A 25 -1.16 6.44 -21.81
CA SER A 25 -1.44 5.74 -20.55
C SER A 25 -1.38 6.69 -19.35
N LEU A 26 -2.25 6.49 -18.36
CA LEU A 26 -2.27 7.28 -17.13
C LEU A 26 -0.89 7.33 -16.43
N SER A 27 -0.16 6.22 -16.45
CA SER A 27 1.16 6.09 -15.82
C SER A 27 2.25 6.95 -16.49
N ASN A 28 2.06 7.34 -17.76
CA ASN A 28 3.06 8.08 -18.53
C ASN A 28 2.67 9.55 -18.77
N ARG A 29 1.52 9.98 -18.28
CA ARG A 29 1.09 11.37 -18.38
C ARG A 29 1.68 12.20 -17.25
N PRO A 30 2.15 13.42 -17.52
CA PRO A 30 2.50 14.36 -16.47
C PRO A 30 1.28 14.62 -15.58
N LEU A 31 1.49 14.64 -14.27
CA LEU A 31 0.44 14.98 -13.31
C LEU A 31 -0.02 16.42 -13.57
N LYS A 32 -1.34 16.59 -13.67
CA LYS A 32 -1.99 17.91 -13.79
C LYS A 32 -3.01 18.01 -12.68
N THR A 33 -3.05 19.15 -12.02
CA THR A 33 -4.13 19.46 -11.07
C THR A 33 -5.40 19.71 -11.87
N PRO A 34 -6.45 18.87 -11.73
CA PRO A 34 -7.71 19.08 -12.42
C PRO A 34 -8.47 20.27 -11.82
N GLU A 35 -9.24 20.98 -12.65
CA GLU A 35 -10.20 21.97 -12.14
C GLU A 35 -11.33 21.25 -11.41
N VAL A 36 -11.63 21.72 -10.19
CA VAL A 36 -12.74 21.17 -9.39
C VAL A 36 -14.06 21.59 -10.03
N PRO A 37 -14.95 20.66 -10.39
CA PRO A 37 -16.24 20.98 -10.97
C PRO A 37 -17.08 21.86 -10.05
N LYS A 38 -17.76 22.85 -10.62
CA LYS A 38 -18.73 23.66 -9.88
C LYS A 38 -20.07 22.94 -9.87
N VAL A 39 -20.40 22.33 -8.74
CA VAL A 39 -21.66 21.60 -8.54
C VAL A 39 -22.54 22.35 -7.53
N GLY A 40 -23.85 22.32 -7.74
CA GLY A 40 -24.81 23.19 -7.06
C GLY A 40 -25.33 22.65 -5.72
N ASP A 41 -24.60 21.82 -4.99
CA ASP A 41 -25.04 21.27 -3.69
C ASP A 41 -23.97 21.49 -2.61
N PRO A 42 -23.93 22.64 -1.94
CA PRO A 42 -22.96 22.95 -0.90
C PRO A 42 -23.14 22.11 0.37
N GLU A 43 -24.34 21.59 0.64
CA GLU A 43 -24.60 20.78 1.82
C GLU A 43 -23.98 19.38 1.69
N TRP A 44 -24.02 18.83 0.48
CA TRP A 44 -23.43 17.53 0.21
C TRP A 44 -21.92 17.61 -0.02
N GLN A 45 -21.45 18.68 -0.68
CA GLN A 45 -20.05 18.88 -1.01
C GLN A 45 -19.24 19.35 0.21
N LYS A 46 -18.44 18.48 0.80
CA LYS A 46 -17.55 18.79 1.94
C LYS A 46 -16.08 18.96 1.51
N ASN A 47 -15.70 18.35 0.40
CA ASN A 47 -14.33 18.38 -0.13
C ASN A 47 -14.34 18.36 -1.67
N PRO A 48 -13.17 18.61 -2.34
CA PRO A 48 -13.09 18.59 -3.79
C PRO A 48 -13.48 17.26 -4.44
N ILE A 49 -13.25 16.12 -3.78
CA ILE A 49 -13.59 14.78 -4.30
C ILE A 49 -15.11 14.66 -4.46
N ASP A 50 -15.86 15.18 -3.50
CA ASP A 50 -17.33 15.18 -3.56
C ASP A 50 -17.85 15.90 -4.81
N ALA A 51 -17.20 17.01 -5.22
CA ALA A 51 -17.56 17.73 -6.42
C ALA A 51 -17.41 16.87 -7.69
N PHE A 52 -16.32 16.10 -7.81
CA PHE A 52 -16.12 15.18 -8.94
C PHE A 52 -17.16 14.06 -8.94
N ILE A 53 -17.47 13.50 -7.76
CA ILE A 53 -18.49 12.45 -7.64
C ILE A 53 -19.87 13.00 -8.01
N LEU A 54 -20.24 14.15 -7.46
CA LEU A 54 -21.54 14.76 -7.73
C LEU A 54 -21.72 15.15 -9.19
N SER A 55 -20.66 15.67 -9.84
CA SER A 55 -20.67 15.93 -11.28
C SER A 55 -20.99 14.66 -12.06
N LYS A 56 -20.34 13.55 -11.73
CA LYS A 56 -20.59 12.25 -12.39
C LYS A 56 -21.99 11.70 -12.13
N LEU A 57 -22.51 11.86 -10.93
CA LEU A 57 -23.88 11.48 -10.62
C LEU A 57 -24.88 12.29 -11.46
N ASN A 58 -24.69 13.63 -11.52
CA ASN A 58 -25.53 14.52 -12.31
C ASN A 58 -25.50 14.17 -13.81
N ASP A 59 -24.31 13.90 -14.38
CA ASP A 59 -24.14 13.49 -15.78
C ASP A 59 -24.93 12.22 -16.11
N ASN A 60 -25.18 11.35 -15.13
CA ASN A 60 -25.94 10.12 -15.26
C ASN A 60 -27.39 10.22 -14.74
N GLY A 61 -27.85 11.40 -14.37
CA GLY A 61 -29.21 11.62 -13.82
C GLY A 61 -29.45 10.94 -12.48
N LEU A 62 -28.37 10.67 -11.72
CA LEU A 62 -28.44 10.02 -10.41
C LEU A 62 -28.31 11.05 -9.28
N LYS A 63 -28.86 10.72 -8.14
CA LYS A 63 -28.75 11.51 -6.91
C LYS A 63 -27.92 10.74 -5.86
N PRO A 64 -27.19 11.45 -4.98
CA PRO A 64 -26.55 10.83 -3.83
C PRO A 64 -27.58 10.09 -2.96
N ASN A 65 -27.15 8.98 -2.39
CA ASN A 65 -27.92 8.32 -1.35
C ASN A 65 -27.92 9.16 -0.05
N PRO A 66 -28.96 9.01 0.81
CA PRO A 66 -28.94 9.63 2.11
C PRO A 66 -27.72 9.19 2.94
N PRO A 67 -27.27 10.00 3.91
CA PRO A 67 -26.21 9.63 4.81
C PRO A 67 -26.50 8.31 5.51
N ALA A 68 -25.46 7.49 5.70
CA ALA A 68 -25.58 6.23 6.44
C ALA A 68 -25.94 6.49 7.91
N SER A 69 -26.64 5.54 8.54
CA SER A 69 -26.93 5.58 9.96
C SER A 69 -25.64 5.50 10.81
N ARG A 70 -25.70 5.95 12.06
CA ARG A 70 -24.49 5.99 12.92
C ARG A 70 -23.90 4.60 13.19
N ASP A 71 -24.73 3.59 13.32
CA ASP A 71 -24.30 2.20 13.47
C ASP A 71 -23.62 1.67 12.20
N GLU A 72 -24.15 1.99 11.02
CA GLU A 72 -23.50 1.66 9.76
C GLU A 72 -22.15 2.39 9.59
N LEU A 73 -22.09 3.69 9.98
CA LEU A 73 -20.85 4.46 9.95
C LEU A 73 -19.79 3.84 10.87
N ALA A 74 -20.16 3.50 12.11
CA ALA A 74 -19.26 2.80 13.03
C ALA A 74 -18.73 1.50 12.40
N ARG A 75 -19.62 0.63 11.93
CA ARG A 75 -19.24 -0.62 11.30
C ARG A 75 -18.29 -0.42 10.12
N ARG A 76 -18.56 0.55 9.25
CA ARG A 76 -17.70 0.86 8.09
C ARG A 76 -16.33 1.37 8.54
N ALA A 77 -16.27 2.26 9.53
CA ALA A 77 -15.00 2.77 10.06
C ALA A 77 -14.12 1.63 10.59
N TYR A 78 -14.65 0.79 11.46
CA TYR A 78 -13.92 -0.34 12.03
C TYR A 78 -13.40 -1.28 10.94
N LEU A 79 -14.26 -1.74 10.05
CA LEU A 79 -13.88 -2.66 8.96
C LEU A 79 -12.88 -2.03 7.99
N ASN A 80 -13.04 -0.74 7.68
CA ASN A 80 -12.15 -0.07 6.71
C ASN A 80 -10.79 0.29 7.32
N ILE A 81 -10.73 0.67 8.59
CA ILE A 81 -9.49 1.15 9.23
C ILE A 81 -8.72 -0.02 9.86
N THR A 82 -9.40 -0.89 10.62
CA THR A 82 -8.74 -1.96 11.37
C THR A 82 -8.96 -3.37 10.79
N GLY A 83 -9.91 -3.51 9.85
CA GLY A 83 -10.29 -4.82 9.32
C GLY A 83 -11.14 -5.69 10.25
N LEU A 84 -11.43 -5.21 11.46
CA LEU A 84 -12.18 -5.92 12.50
C LEU A 84 -13.59 -5.34 12.63
N ALA A 85 -14.56 -6.17 12.96
CA ALA A 85 -15.89 -5.70 13.27
C ALA A 85 -15.90 -5.05 14.68
N PRO A 86 -16.66 -3.95 14.89
CA PRO A 86 -16.82 -3.38 16.21
C PRO A 86 -17.62 -4.32 17.12
N THR A 87 -17.37 -4.25 18.42
CA THR A 87 -18.23 -4.89 19.42
C THR A 87 -19.56 -4.14 19.54
N PRO A 88 -20.63 -4.81 20.02
CA PRO A 88 -21.91 -4.14 20.27
C PRO A 88 -21.78 -2.91 21.21
N GLU A 89 -20.90 -2.98 22.20
CA GLU A 89 -20.62 -1.89 23.11
C GLU A 89 -19.97 -0.68 22.41
N GLN A 90 -18.97 -0.92 21.54
CA GLN A 90 -18.33 0.12 20.75
C GLN A 90 -19.32 0.85 19.83
N VAL A 91 -20.22 0.09 19.20
CA VAL A 91 -21.30 0.68 18.40
C VAL A 91 -22.23 1.51 19.26
N ALA A 92 -22.69 0.98 20.40
CA ALA A 92 -23.60 1.67 21.30
C ALA A 92 -23.00 2.98 21.83
N ASN A 93 -21.72 2.97 22.21
CA ASN A 93 -20.99 4.16 22.69
C ASN A 93 -20.94 5.23 21.59
N PHE A 94 -20.58 4.88 20.34
CA PHE A 94 -20.55 5.84 19.26
C PHE A 94 -21.95 6.35 18.89
N VAL A 95 -22.98 5.52 18.90
CA VAL A 95 -24.37 5.94 18.63
C VAL A 95 -24.88 6.89 19.72
N ALA A 96 -24.50 6.68 20.97
CA ALA A 96 -24.88 7.52 22.12
C ALA A 96 -24.14 8.87 22.14
N ASP A 97 -22.92 8.94 21.65
CA ASP A 97 -22.11 10.17 21.59
C ASP A 97 -22.72 11.14 20.56
N LYS A 98 -23.26 12.27 21.03
CA LYS A 98 -23.87 13.33 20.20
C LYS A 98 -22.96 14.52 20.00
N SER A 99 -21.68 14.43 20.40
CA SER A 99 -20.72 15.52 20.18
C SER A 99 -20.49 15.76 18.68
N PRO A 100 -20.20 17.00 18.26
CA PRO A 100 -19.91 17.31 16.86
C PRO A 100 -18.68 16.57 16.34
N ASP A 101 -17.74 16.26 17.23
CA ASP A 101 -16.46 15.63 16.90
C ASP A 101 -16.48 14.10 17.04
N ALA A 102 -17.63 13.50 17.40
CA ALA A 102 -17.74 12.04 17.64
C ALA A 102 -17.17 11.19 16.48
N TRP A 103 -17.41 11.59 15.24
CA TRP A 103 -16.90 10.89 14.07
C TRP A 103 -15.38 11.03 13.96
N ALA A 104 -14.83 12.23 14.09
CA ALA A 104 -13.39 12.47 14.03
C ALA A 104 -12.66 11.73 15.15
N ASN A 105 -13.21 11.75 16.36
CA ASN A 105 -12.67 11.03 17.52
C ASN A 105 -12.63 9.52 17.28
N LEU A 106 -13.71 8.95 16.76
CA LEU A 106 -13.74 7.52 16.41
C LEU A 106 -12.67 7.17 15.37
N VAL A 107 -12.57 7.97 14.29
CA VAL A 107 -11.58 7.72 13.22
C VAL A 107 -10.16 7.82 13.77
N ASN A 108 -9.84 8.86 14.55
CA ASN A 108 -8.51 9.03 15.16
C ASN A 108 -8.18 7.87 16.09
N GLN A 109 -9.13 7.47 16.95
CA GLN A 109 -8.94 6.31 17.84
C GLN A 109 -8.62 5.03 17.06
N LEU A 110 -9.25 4.82 15.91
CA LEU A 110 -9.01 3.63 15.09
C LEU A 110 -7.67 3.71 14.34
N LEU A 111 -7.28 4.90 13.89
CA LEU A 111 -5.97 5.13 13.26
C LEU A 111 -4.81 4.93 14.24
N ASP A 112 -5.00 5.31 15.51
CA ASP A 112 -4.02 5.14 16.58
C ASP A 112 -3.95 3.70 17.12
N SER A 113 -4.83 2.80 16.63
CA SER A 113 -4.85 1.42 17.10
C SER A 113 -3.80 0.55 16.37
N PRO A 114 -3.13 -0.40 17.06
CA PRO A 114 -2.17 -1.31 16.43
C PRO A 114 -2.75 -2.09 15.25
N GLN A 115 -4.04 -2.36 15.26
CA GLN A 115 -4.75 -3.09 14.21
C GLN A 115 -4.77 -2.34 12.86
N TYR A 116 -4.57 -1.03 12.88
CA TYR A 116 -4.40 -0.25 11.65
C TYR A 116 -3.19 -0.76 10.86
N GLY A 117 -2.03 -0.82 11.48
CA GLY A 117 -0.81 -1.32 10.84
C GLY A 117 -0.93 -2.78 10.44
N GLU A 118 -1.50 -3.65 11.30
CA GLU A 118 -1.71 -5.07 10.98
C GLU A 118 -2.55 -5.25 9.70
N LYS A 119 -3.59 -4.44 9.54
CA LYS A 119 -4.43 -4.50 8.34
C LYS A 119 -3.72 -3.95 7.10
N TRP A 120 -3.15 -2.76 7.21
CA TRP A 120 -2.62 -2.04 6.05
C TRP A 120 -1.28 -2.58 5.58
N ALA A 121 -0.44 -3.07 6.49
CA ALA A 121 0.80 -3.78 6.16
C ALA A 121 0.56 -4.98 5.26
N ARG A 122 -0.58 -5.68 5.42
CA ARG A 122 -0.92 -6.83 4.58
C ARG A 122 -0.97 -6.48 3.09
N HIS A 123 -1.47 -5.28 2.75
CA HIS A 123 -1.52 -4.86 1.34
C HIS A 123 -0.11 -4.70 0.75
N TRP A 124 0.84 -4.18 1.53
CA TRP A 124 2.23 -4.11 1.11
C TRP A 124 2.87 -5.49 1.03
N LEU A 125 2.66 -6.33 2.05
CA LEU A 125 3.20 -7.69 2.11
C LEU A 125 2.72 -8.55 0.93
N ASP A 126 1.47 -8.37 0.47
CA ASP A 126 0.94 -9.03 -0.72
C ASP A 126 1.67 -8.55 -2.00
N VAL A 127 1.91 -7.25 -2.14
CA VAL A 127 2.62 -6.68 -3.30
C VAL A 127 4.05 -7.19 -3.40
N VAL A 128 4.77 -7.25 -2.26
CA VAL A 128 6.16 -7.72 -2.21
C VAL A 128 6.28 -9.24 -2.08
N ARG A 129 5.17 -9.95 -2.11
CA ARG A 129 5.10 -11.42 -2.06
C ARG A 129 5.77 -12.00 -0.82
N TYR A 130 5.48 -11.42 0.35
CA TYR A 130 5.98 -11.93 1.62
C TYR A 130 5.61 -13.40 1.83
N ALA A 131 6.59 -14.20 2.20
CA ALA A 131 6.41 -15.60 2.61
C ALA A 131 7.45 -15.99 3.66
N GLU A 132 7.07 -16.89 4.56
CA GLU A 132 7.95 -17.40 5.63
C GLU A 132 8.78 -18.61 5.19
N SER A 133 8.64 -19.00 3.92
CA SER A 133 9.42 -20.06 3.28
C SER A 133 9.96 -19.62 1.92
N ASN A 134 10.86 -20.39 1.34
CA ASN A 134 11.48 -20.11 0.05
C ASN A 134 10.53 -20.29 -1.15
N GLY A 135 9.45 -21.05 -0.99
CA GLY A 135 8.41 -21.22 -2.01
C GLY A 135 8.86 -21.94 -3.29
N PHE A 136 9.93 -22.75 -3.21
CA PHE A 136 10.47 -23.52 -4.31
C PHE A 136 10.69 -25.00 -3.90
N GLU A 137 11.26 -25.84 -4.76
CA GLU A 137 11.29 -27.32 -4.64
C GLU A 137 11.59 -27.87 -3.23
N ARG A 138 12.50 -27.27 -2.48
CA ARG A 138 12.84 -27.69 -1.11
C ARG A 138 12.16 -26.88 -0.02
N ASP A 139 11.52 -25.80 -0.38
CA ASP A 139 10.69 -24.92 0.46
C ASP A 139 11.18 -24.77 1.91
N SER A 140 12.48 -24.49 2.07
CA SER A 140 13.05 -24.26 3.39
C SER A 140 12.49 -23.00 4.05
N ASN A 141 12.37 -23.02 5.37
CA ASN A 141 11.85 -21.91 6.15
C ASN A 141 12.82 -20.73 6.18
N LYS A 142 12.26 -19.51 6.23
CA LYS A 142 12.97 -18.25 6.48
C LYS A 142 12.77 -17.82 7.94
N PRO A 143 13.52 -18.34 8.91
CA PRO A 143 13.17 -18.26 10.35
C PRO A 143 13.17 -16.84 10.92
N HIS A 144 13.72 -15.86 10.21
CA HIS A 144 13.84 -14.47 10.69
C HIS A 144 13.08 -13.45 9.85
N ILE A 145 12.40 -13.89 8.79
CA ILE A 145 11.73 -12.97 7.86
C ILE A 145 10.53 -12.27 8.51
N TRP A 146 9.95 -12.82 9.55
CA TRP A 146 8.88 -12.20 10.33
C TRP A 146 9.25 -10.81 10.86
N ARG A 147 10.54 -10.52 11.08
CA ARG A 147 11.01 -9.19 11.50
C ARG A 147 10.70 -8.12 10.45
N TYR A 148 10.83 -8.47 9.16
CA TYR A 148 10.44 -7.56 8.08
C TYR A 148 8.93 -7.28 8.10
N ARG A 149 8.10 -8.32 8.31
CA ARG A 149 6.65 -8.14 8.46
C ARG A 149 6.33 -7.17 9.60
N ASP A 150 6.92 -7.38 10.75
CA ASP A 150 6.68 -6.56 11.94
C ASP A 150 7.17 -5.12 11.71
N TRP A 151 8.33 -4.94 11.05
CA TRP A 151 8.82 -3.62 10.65
C TRP A 151 7.82 -2.92 9.71
N VAL A 152 7.20 -3.62 8.75
CA VAL A 152 6.17 -3.03 7.88
C VAL A 152 4.96 -2.58 8.71
N ILE A 153 4.49 -3.41 9.65
CA ILE A 153 3.37 -3.07 10.55
C ILE A 153 3.68 -1.81 11.35
N ASP A 154 4.88 -1.76 11.94
CA ASP A 154 5.33 -0.60 12.73
C ASP A 154 5.49 0.65 11.86
N ALA A 155 5.95 0.52 10.62
CA ALA A 155 6.05 1.63 9.69
C ALA A 155 4.67 2.28 9.41
N TYR A 156 3.62 1.48 9.24
CA TYR A 156 2.25 1.98 9.10
C TYR A 156 1.72 2.60 10.39
N ASN A 157 1.94 1.98 11.55
CA ASN A 157 1.46 2.49 12.84
C ASN A 157 2.16 3.79 13.26
N ASN A 158 3.41 4.00 12.81
CA ASN A 158 4.18 5.20 13.09
C ASN A 158 4.10 6.26 11.97
N ASP A 159 3.20 6.07 11.00
CA ASP A 159 3.04 6.97 9.84
C ASP A 159 4.39 7.31 9.17
N LYS A 160 5.25 6.30 8.97
CA LYS A 160 6.58 6.48 8.37
C LYS A 160 6.43 7.11 6.98
N PRO A 161 7.13 8.22 6.67
CA PRO A 161 7.09 8.82 5.35
C PRO A 161 7.44 7.81 4.24
N TYR A 162 6.69 7.84 3.14
CA TYR A 162 6.80 6.82 2.10
C TYR A 162 8.18 6.79 1.43
N ASP A 163 8.80 7.92 1.22
CA ASP A 163 10.16 8.02 0.69
C ASP A 163 11.17 7.33 1.63
N ARG A 164 11.06 7.58 2.94
CA ARG A 164 11.89 6.91 3.94
C ARG A 164 11.62 5.41 3.99
N PHE A 165 10.35 5.01 3.93
CA PHE A 165 9.94 3.61 3.89
C PHE A 165 10.56 2.85 2.72
N ILE A 166 10.63 3.46 1.52
CA ILE A 166 11.27 2.85 0.35
C ILE A 166 12.80 2.86 0.48
N MET A 167 13.40 3.98 0.93
CA MET A 167 14.86 4.08 1.08
C MET A 167 15.40 3.03 2.05
N GLU A 168 14.75 2.81 3.18
CA GLU A 168 15.17 1.79 4.16
C GLU A 168 15.14 0.38 3.60
N GLN A 169 14.17 0.06 2.74
CA GLN A 169 14.09 -1.25 2.10
C GLN A 169 15.18 -1.49 1.04
N LEU A 170 15.56 -0.43 0.31
CA LEU A 170 16.51 -0.55 -0.81
C LEU A 170 17.97 -0.35 -0.38
N ALA A 171 18.22 0.45 0.63
CA ALA A 171 19.55 0.87 1.06
C ALA A 171 19.63 1.14 2.58
N GLY A 172 18.86 0.41 3.37
CA GLY A 172 18.78 0.64 4.81
C GLY A 172 20.09 0.43 5.57
N ASP A 173 21.00 -0.32 5.02
CA ASP A 173 22.36 -0.58 5.49
C ASP A 173 23.39 0.47 5.04
N GLU A 174 23.04 1.29 4.05
CA GLU A 174 23.93 2.33 3.49
C GLU A 174 23.51 3.75 3.92
N LEU A 175 22.49 3.89 4.76
CA LEU A 175 22.03 5.21 5.21
C LEU A 175 22.98 5.81 6.23
N ASP A 176 23.19 7.13 6.17
CA ASP A 176 24.03 7.86 7.13
C ASP A 176 23.55 7.71 8.60
N ASP A 177 22.23 7.55 8.78
CA ASP A 177 21.56 7.32 10.06
C ASP A 177 21.09 5.87 10.25
N MET A 178 21.84 4.91 9.64
CA MET A 178 21.57 3.47 9.74
C MET A 178 21.31 3.05 11.19
N ASN A 179 20.28 2.24 11.38
CA ASN A 179 19.91 1.69 12.68
C ASN A 179 19.36 0.25 12.52
N HIS A 180 18.99 -0.36 13.63
CA HIS A 180 18.49 -1.73 13.64
C HIS A 180 17.22 -1.92 12.78
N GLU A 181 16.32 -0.95 12.75
CA GLU A 181 15.09 -1.01 11.97
C GLU A 181 15.37 -0.89 10.47
N SER A 182 16.25 0.04 10.07
CA SER A 182 16.64 0.19 8.67
C SER A 182 17.37 -1.04 8.14
N MET A 183 18.13 -1.74 8.99
CA MET A 183 18.74 -3.03 8.66
C MET A 183 17.68 -4.13 8.46
N ILE A 184 16.64 -4.18 9.30
CA ILE A 184 15.54 -5.14 9.13
C ILE A 184 14.79 -4.89 7.83
N ALA A 185 14.62 -3.63 7.44
CA ALA A 185 13.94 -3.23 6.20
C ALA A 185 14.58 -3.85 4.95
N THR A 186 15.90 -4.03 4.92
CA THR A 186 16.61 -4.68 3.81
C THR A 186 16.24 -6.16 3.64
N GLY A 187 15.52 -6.74 4.60
CA GLY A 187 14.87 -8.04 4.47
C GLY A 187 13.97 -8.13 3.23
N PHE A 188 13.59 -6.99 2.65
CA PHE A 188 12.93 -6.88 1.35
C PHE A 188 13.58 -7.74 0.26
N PHE A 189 14.91 -7.76 0.19
CA PHE A 189 15.66 -8.56 -0.78
C PHE A 189 15.55 -10.08 -0.58
N ARG A 190 15.05 -10.53 0.57
CA ARG A 190 14.85 -11.95 0.89
C ARG A 190 13.40 -12.43 0.66
N LEU A 191 12.52 -11.59 0.15
CA LEU A 191 11.10 -11.92 -0.04
C LEU A 191 10.83 -12.77 -1.29
N MET A 192 11.77 -12.79 -2.23
CA MET A 192 11.64 -13.54 -3.47
C MET A 192 11.70 -15.05 -3.21
N GLN A 193 11.19 -15.82 -4.18
CA GLN A 193 11.46 -17.24 -4.25
C GLN A 193 12.97 -17.48 -4.31
N TRP A 194 13.43 -18.47 -3.56
CA TRP A 194 14.82 -18.84 -3.50
C TRP A 194 14.95 -20.32 -3.79
N ASP A 195 15.83 -20.67 -4.74
CA ASP A 195 16.18 -22.05 -5.02
C ASP A 195 17.49 -22.40 -4.27
N ASP A 196 17.40 -23.29 -3.29
CA ASP A 196 18.55 -23.74 -2.51
C ASP A 196 19.53 -24.60 -3.34
N GLU A 197 19.05 -25.15 -4.48
CA GLU A 197 19.87 -25.98 -5.39
C GLU A 197 19.54 -25.67 -6.86
N PRO A 198 19.92 -24.51 -7.39
CA PRO A 198 19.66 -24.21 -8.80
C PRO A 198 20.40 -25.22 -9.70
N VAL A 199 19.67 -25.81 -10.63
CA VAL A 199 20.18 -26.81 -11.61
C VAL A 199 21.28 -26.20 -12.48
N ASP A 200 21.27 -24.91 -12.69
CA ASP A 200 22.28 -24.17 -13.43
C ASP A 200 23.08 -23.26 -12.48
N ARG A 201 24.39 -23.52 -12.37
CA ARG A 201 25.32 -22.68 -11.59
C ARG A 201 25.30 -21.22 -12.02
N CYS A 202 24.91 -20.91 -13.26
CA CYS A 202 24.76 -19.53 -13.72
C CYS A 202 23.59 -18.81 -13.04
N LEU A 203 22.55 -19.51 -12.60
CA LEU A 203 21.42 -18.94 -11.88
C LEU A 203 21.79 -18.56 -10.44
N LEU A 204 22.76 -19.26 -9.82
CA LEU A 204 23.28 -18.91 -8.49
C LEU A 204 23.86 -17.48 -8.44
N TYR A 205 24.54 -17.05 -9.50
CA TYR A 205 25.18 -15.74 -9.55
C TYR A 205 24.21 -14.60 -9.93
N THR A 206 23.02 -14.92 -10.41
CA THR A 206 21.98 -13.91 -10.74
C THR A 206 20.99 -13.70 -9.60
N SER A 207 20.95 -14.61 -8.62
CA SER A 207 20.11 -14.49 -7.44
C SER A 207 20.79 -13.77 -6.28
N ASP A 208 22.11 -13.58 -6.33
CA ASP A 208 22.92 -12.86 -5.34
C ASP A 208 23.26 -11.42 -5.75
N ALA A 209 22.66 -10.91 -6.85
CA ALA A 209 22.95 -9.57 -7.40
C ALA A 209 21.80 -8.60 -7.19
#